data_8babbfa2dd4bc35e6c44baf6ecc925ce
#
_entry.id   8babbfa2dd4bc35e6c44baf6ecc925ce
#
_cell.length_a   1.000
_cell.length_b   1.000
_cell.length_c   1.000
_cell.angle_alpha   90.00
_cell.angle_beta   90.00
_cell.angle_gamma   90.00
#
_symmetry.space_group_name_H-M   'P 1'
#
loop_
_entity.id
_entity.type
_entity.pdbx_description
1 polymer ?
#
loop_
_entity_poly.entity_id
_entity_poly.type
_entity_poly.pdbx_seq_one_letter_code
_entity_poly.pdbx_strand_id
1 'polypeptide(L)'
;MTYIIQKKLRYLETAGRLNETKNYIQHGSISVYAHCVNVARMSVRIAKWLPIQVNMDALVIGALLHDYFLYDWHDGKGRHLHGFTHPKCAFRNAEKDYALSPRVKIIITRHMFPLTLVPPTCTEAWIVCIADKICAIKETLFRR
;
A
#
# COMPACT_ATOMS: atom_id res chain seq x y z
N MET A 1 -9.04 -7.94 -12.75
CA MET A 1 -9.06 -6.85 -11.71
C MET A 1 -10.50 -6.51 -11.38
N THR A 2 -10.83 -6.40 -10.09
CA THR A 2 -12.21 -6.13 -9.69
C THR A 2 -12.60 -4.69 -9.99
N TYR A 3 -13.92 -4.47 -10.15
CA TYR A 3 -14.46 -3.15 -10.46
C TYR A 3 -14.07 -2.09 -9.42
N ILE A 4 -14.10 -2.45 -8.13
CA ILE A 4 -13.77 -1.49 -7.06
C ILE A 4 -12.31 -1.01 -7.16
N ILE A 5 -11.37 -1.90 -7.49
CA ILE A 5 -9.97 -1.52 -7.65
C ILE A 5 -9.82 -0.58 -8.83
N GLN A 6 -10.44 -0.89 -9.98
CA GLN A 6 -10.38 -0.02 -11.16
C GLN A 6 -10.96 1.37 -10.89
N LYS A 7 -12.09 1.43 -10.19
CA LYS A 7 -12.75 2.68 -9.83
C LYS A 7 -11.86 3.55 -8.93
N LYS A 8 -11.26 2.93 -7.91
CA LYS A 8 -10.37 3.66 -6.98
C LYS A 8 -9.08 4.09 -7.65
N LEU A 9 -8.52 3.27 -8.54
CA LEU A 9 -7.34 3.65 -9.31
C LEU A 9 -7.60 4.91 -10.13
N ARG A 10 -8.71 4.97 -10.86
CA ARG A 10 -9.05 6.15 -11.66
C ARG A 10 -9.18 7.39 -10.80
N TYR A 11 -9.83 7.27 -9.65
CA TYR A 11 -9.97 8.37 -8.71
C TYR A 11 -8.60 8.86 -8.22
N LEU A 12 -7.74 7.96 -7.75
CA LEU A 12 -6.45 8.32 -7.18
C LEU A 12 -5.49 8.87 -8.24
N GLU A 13 -5.54 8.35 -9.45
CA GLU A 13 -4.73 8.84 -10.57
C GLU A 13 -5.14 10.24 -11.00
N THR A 14 -6.44 10.53 -10.98
CA THR A 14 -6.98 11.82 -11.41
C THR A 14 -6.79 12.89 -10.33
N ALA A 15 -7.03 12.55 -9.06
CA ALA A 15 -7.03 13.53 -7.97
C ALA A 15 -5.64 13.80 -7.40
N GLY A 16 -4.67 12.92 -7.61
CA GLY A 16 -3.33 13.06 -7.02
C GLY A 16 -2.22 12.48 -7.89
N ARG A 17 -1.12 12.08 -7.23
CA ARG A 17 0.13 11.69 -7.90
C ARG A 17 0.37 10.18 -7.96
N LEU A 18 -0.69 9.37 -7.92
CA LEU A 18 -0.51 7.91 -7.91
C LEU A 18 0.30 7.43 -9.13
N ASN A 19 0.13 8.06 -10.29
CA ASN A 19 0.88 7.69 -11.49
C ASN A 19 2.40 7.87 -11.33
N GLU A 20 2.86 8.74 -10.43
CA GLU A 20 4.30 8.90 -10.18
C GLU A 20 4.93 7.63 -9.59
N THR A 21 4.14 6.80 -8.90
CA THR A 21 4.64 5.55 -8.32
C THR A 21 5.08 4.53 -9.37
N LYS A 22 4.70 4.74 -10.64
CA LYS A 22 5.19 3.94 -11.77
C LYS A 22 6.68 4.15 -12.05
N ASN A 23 7.24 5.26 -11.58
CA ASN A 23 8.63 5.65 -11.82
C ASN A 23 9.61 5.06 -10.80
N TYR A 24 9.09 4.44 -9.72
CA TYR A 24 9.93 3.92 -8.64
C TYR A 24 9.84 2.40 -8.58
N ILE A 25 10.98 1.74 -8.38
CA ILE A 25 11.04 0.29 -8.27
C ILE A 25 10.84 -0.12 -6.82
N GLN A 26 9.96 -1.08 -6.59
CA GLN A 26 9.71 -1.64 -5.26
C GLN A 26 10.59 -2.87 -5.01
N HIS A 27 10.46 -3.89 -5.84
CA HIS A 27 11.21 -5.13 -5.75
C HIS A 27 11.58 -5.61 -7.16
N GLY A 28 12.86 -5.89 -7.41
CA GLY A 28 13.31 -6.40 -8.71
C GLY A 28 12.94 -5.47 -9.85
N SER A 29 12.05 -5.88 -10.74
CA SER A 29 11.53 -5.07 -11.85
C SER A 29 10.13 -4.54 -11.58
N ILE A 30 9.57 -4.78 -10.40
CA ILE A 30 8.18 -4.39 -10.06
C ILE A 30 8.18 -2.95 -9.56
N SER A 31 7.38 -2.10 -10.21
CA SER A 31 7.20 -0.72 -9.76
C SER A 31 6.38 -0.65 -8.46
N VAL A 32 6.51 0.46 -7.74
CA VAL A 32 5.67 0.71 -6.56
C VAL A 32 4.18 0.67 -6.95
N TYR A 33 3.82 1.24 -8.10
CA TYR A 33 2.45 1.19 -8.60
C TYR A 33 1.95 -0.26 -8.77
N ALA A 34 2.71 -1.10 -9.46
CA ALA A 34 2.34 -2.51 -9.68
C ALA A 34 2.25 -3.28 -8.37
N HIS A 35 3.18 -3.05 -7.44
CA HIS A 35 3.15 -3.65 -6.11
C HIS A 35 1.88 -3.27 -5.37
N CYS A 36 1.52 -1.98 -5.34
CA CYS A 36 0.31 -1.53 -4.65
C CYS A 36 -0.97 -2.12 -5.27
N VAL A 37 -1.03 -2.26 -6.59
CA VAL A 37 -2.15 -2.94 -7.26
C VAL A 37 -2.21 -4.41 -6.85
N ASN A 38 -1.08 -5.10 -6.79
CA ASN A 38 -1.02 -6.49 -6.33
C ASN A 38 -1.48 -6.63 -4.89
N VAL A 39 -1.07 -5.71 -4.02
CA VAL A 39 -1.51 -5.70 -2.62
C VAL A 39 -3.02 -5.45 -2.52
N ALA A 40 -3.57 -4.54 -3.32
CA ALA A 40 -5.01 -4.30 -3.36
C ALA A 40 -5.78 -5.56 -3.79
N ARG A 41 -5.31 -6.24 -4.83
CA ARG A 41 -5.92 -7.49 -5.29
C ARG A 41 -5.89 -8.57 -4.21
N MET A 42 -4.74 -8.76 -3.58
CA MET A 42 -4.59 -9.75 -2.49
C MET A 42 -5.47 -9.39 -1.31
N SER A 43 -5.54 -8.11 -0.95
CA SER A 43 -6.37 -7.63 0.15
C SER A 43 -7.86 -7.92 -0.09
N VAL A 44 -8.34 -7.66 -1.30
CA VAL A 44 -9.73 -7.95 -1.68
C VAL A 44 -10.00 -9.45 -1.60
N ARG A 45 -9.08 -10.28 -2.08
CA ARG A 45 -9.22 -11.75 -2.01
C ARG A 45 -9.32 -12.24 -0.56
N ILE A 46 -8.43 -11.74 0.31
CA ILE A 46 -8.46 -12.09 1.74
C ILE A 46 -9.78 -11.65 2.37
N ALA A 47 -10.21 -10.41 2.09
CA ALA A 47 -11.46 -9.87 2.65
C ALA A 47 -12.68 -10.70 2.25
N LYS A 48 -12.75 -11.13 0.99
CA LYS A 48 -13.86 -11.96 0.50
C LYS A 48 -13.87 -13.36 1.12
N TRP A 49 -12.71 -13.84 1.53
CA TRP A 49 -12.56 -15.16 2.14
C TRP A 49 -12.93 -15.17 3.63
N LEU A 50 -12.81 -14.02 4.31
CA LEU A 50 -13.09 -13.90 5.73
C LEU A 50 -14.60 -13.78 5.99
N PRO A 51 -15.14 -14.45 7.03
CA PRO A 51 -16.56 -14.39 7.37
C PRO A 51 -16.88 -13.14 8.24
N ILE A 52 -16.29 -12.00 7.95
CA ILE A 52 -16.48 -10.76 8.69
C ILE A 52 -16.70 -9.61 7.73
N GLN A 53 -17.37 -8.56 8.21
CA GLN A 53 -17.63 -7.38 7.42
C GLN A 53 -16.38 -6.50 7.36
N VAL A 54 -16.04 -6.05 6.15
CA VAL A 54 -14.85 -5.24 5.87
C VAL A 54 -15.28 -3.99 5.11
N ASN A 55 -14.71 -2.85 5.50
CA ASN A 55 -14.89 -1.60 4.74
C ASN A 55 -14.04 -1.67 3.48
N MET A 56 -14.65 -2.06 2.36
CA MET A 56 -13.94 -2.29 1.11
C MET A 56 -13.36 -1.02 0.51
N ASP A 57 -14.03 0.14 0.66
CA ASP A 57 -13.48 1.41 0.18
C ASP A 57 -12.17 1.76 0.89
N ALA A 58 -12.16 1.68 2.22
CA ALA A 58 -10.96 1.96 3.01
C ALA A 58 -9.86 0.93 2.71
N LEU A 59 -10.22 -0.35 2.57
CA LEU A 59 -9.28 -1.41 2.28
C LEU A 59 -8.53 -1.16 0.98
N VAL A 60 -9.27 -0.88 -0.10
CA VAL A 60 -8.68 -0.70 -1.43
C VAL A 60 -7.88 0.60 -1.51
N ILE A 61 -8.43 1.70 -1.00
CA ILE A 61 -7.69 2.99 -0.99
C ILE A 61 -6.41 2.85 -0.15
N GLY A 62 -6.51 2.25 1.02
CA GLY A 62 -5.35 2.04 1.89
C GLY A 62 -4.28 1.18 1.23
N ALA A 63 -4.69 0.09 0.57
CA ALA A 63 -3.76 -0.79 -0.13
C ALA A 63 -3.05 -0.06 -1.29
N LEU A 64 -3.80 0.72 -2.06
CA LEU A 64 -3.23 1.47 -3.19
C LEU A 64 -2.29 2.60 -2.75
N LEU A 65 -2.46 3.12 -1.55
CA LEU A 65 -1.68 4.25 -1.04
C LEU A 65 -0.66 3.87 0.04
N HIS A 66 -0.58 2.59 0.44
CA HIS A 66 0.27 2.23 1.59
C HIS A 66 1.75 2.55 1.34
N ASP A 67 2.21 2.53 0.12
CA ASP A 67 3.58 2.85 -0.26
C ASP A 67 3.68 4.15 -1.09
N TYR A 68 2.90 5.16 -0.73
CA TYR A 68 2.85 6.45 -1.40
C TYR A 68 3.98 7.38 -0.97
N PHE A 69 5.21 6.86 -0.91
CA PHE A 69 6.35 7.62 -0.40
C PHE A 69 7.01 8.54 -1.44
N LEU A 70 6.84 8.28 -2.74
CA LEU A 70 7.21 9.16 -3.87
C LEU A 70 8.71 9.50 -3.94
N TYR A 71 9.58 8.54 -3.69
CA TYR A 71 11.02 8.67 -3.90
C TYR A 71 11.63 7.32 -4.29
N ASP A 72 12.83 7.34 -4.87
CA ASP A 72 13.57 6.12 -5.16
C ASP A 72 14.41 5.72 -3.93
N TRP A 73 14.02 4.65 -3.24
CA TRP A 73 14.73 4.17 -2.05
C TRP A 73 15.95 3.32 -2.38
N HIS A 74 16.17 3.04 -3.69
CA HIS A 74 17.34 2.29 -4.17
C HIS A 74 18.47 3.21 -4.66
N ASP A 75 18.33 4.53 -4.53
CA ASP A 75 19.26 5.48 -5.12
C ASP A 75 20.57 5.68 -4.34
N GLY A 76 20.75 5.00 -3.22
CA GLY A 76 21.95 5.11 -2.39
C GLY A 76 22.14 6.42 -1.64
N LYS A 77 21.14 7.30 -1.66
CA LYS A 77 21.21 8.64 -1.03
C LYS A 77 20.81 8.65 0.44
N GLY A 78 21.23 7.65 1.22
CA GLY A 78 21.00 7.63 2.66
C GLY A 78 19.63 7.19 3.12
N ARG A 79 18.87 6.51 2.29
CA ARG A 79 17.52 6.04 2.64
C ARG A 79 17.53 4.61 3.19
N HIS A 80 18.56 4.26 3.95
CA HIS A 80 18.72 2.93 4.54
C HIS A 80 17.71 2.63 5.66
N LEU A 81 17.05 3.65 6.21
CA LEU A 81 15.98 3.48 7.20
C LEU A 81 14.58 3.45 6.55
N HIS A 82 14.51 3.24 5.24
CA HIS A 82 13.26 3.25 4.49
C HIS A 82 12.17 2.37 5.12
N GLY A 83 12.51 1.15 5.56
CA GLY A 83 11.55 0.24 6.19
C GLY A 83 10.85 0.83 7.42
N PHE A 84 11.53 1.73 8.16
CA PHE A 84 10.97 2.37 9.35
C PHE A 84 10.28 3.69 9.06
N THR A 85 10.71 4.40 8.03
CA THR A 85 10.29 5.79 7.78
C THR A 85 9.26 5.94 6.66
N HIS A 86 9.21 5.01 5.71
CA HIS A 86 8.34 5.18 4.55
C HIS A 86 6.83 5.20 4.87
N PRO A 87 6.33 4.49 5.92
CA PRO A 87 4.90 4.60 6.23
C PRO A 87 4.47 6.02 6.58
N LYS A 88 5.26 6.73 7.37
CA LYS A 88 4.97 8.13 7.71
C LYS A 88 5.07 9.04 6.50
N CYS A 89 6.08 8.83 5.66
CA CYS A 89 6.26 9.59 4.42
C CYS A 89 5.09 9.35 3.47
N ALA A 90 4.68 8.09 3.29
CA ALA A 90 3.53 7.73 2.47
C ALA A 90 2.27 8.42 2.97
N PHE A 91 2.04 8.41 4.29
CA PHE A 91 0.87 9.06 4.86
C PHE A 91 0.89 10.58 4.62
N ARG A 92 2.01 11.25 4.84
CA ARG A 92 2.12 12.70 4.60
C ARG A 92 1.82 13.05 3.15
N ASN A 93 2.36 12.30 2.20
CA ASN A 93 2.10 12.53 0.78
C ASN A 93 0.64 12.29 0.43
N ALA A 94 0.06 11.20 0.93
CA ALA A 94 -1.33 10.88 0.67
C ALA A 94 -2.27 11.91 1.27
N GLU A 95 -1.99 12.39 2.47
CA GLU A 95 -2.78 13.43 3.15
C GLU A 95 -2.80 14.75 2.37
N LYS A 96 -1.69 15.09 1.71
CA LYS A 96 -1.62 16.29 0.86
C LYS A 96 -2.51 16.18 -0.38
N ASP A 97 -2.63 14.98 -0.94
CA ASP A 97 -3.26 14.78 -2.24
C ASP A 97 -4.71 14.33 -2.14
N TYR A 98 -5.11 13.70 -1.03
CA TYR A 98 -6.42 13.06 -0.89
C TYR A 98 -7.04 13.34 0.48
N ALA A 99 -8.38 13.33 0.52
CA ALA A 99 -9.12 13.30 1.79
C ALA A 99 -9.14 11.85 2.30
N LEU A 100 -8.44 11.58 3.40
CA LEU A 100 -8.26 10.23 3.93
C LEU A 100 -9.15 9.99 5.15
N SER A 101 -9.79 8.81 5.20
CA SER A 101 -10.51 8.36 6.39
C SER A 101 -9.52 7.92 7.48
N PRO A 102 -9.95 7.88 8.76
CA PRO A 102 -9.09 7.37 9.84
C PRO A 102 -8.60 5.93 9.60
N ARG A 103 -9.42 5.07 8.99
CA ARG A 103 -9.02 3.69 8.67
C ARG A 103 -7.88 3.65 7.64
N VAL A 104 -7.96 4.48 6.62
CA VAL A 104 -6.90 4.58 5.61
C VAL A 104 -5.59 5.04 6.25
N LYS A 105 -5.65 6.00 7.17
CA LYS A 105 -4.48 6.43 7.94
C LYS A 105 -3.83 5.25 8.69
N ILE A 106 -4.64 4.46 9.38
CA ILE A 106 -4.13 3.29 10.13
C ILE A 106 -3.49 2.28 9.17
N ILE A 107 -4.13 2.02 8.04
CA ILE A 107 -3.59 1.11 7.03
C ILE A 107 -2.20 1.56 6.59
N ILE A 108 -2.06 2.81 6.19
CA ILE A 108 -0.80 3.34 5.66
C ILE A 108 0.28 3.35 6.72
N THR A 109 -0.02 3.84 7.92
CA THR A 109 0.99 4.07 8.96
C THR A 109 1.44 2.79 9.67
N ARG A 110 0.67 1.70 9.60
CA ARG A 110 0.94 0.47 10.37
C ARG A 110 1.16 -0.78 9.54
N HIS A 111 1.33 -0.63 8.22
CA HIS A 111 1.50 -1.81 7.35
C HIS A 111 2.86 -2.50 7.52
N MET A 112 3.84 -1.85 8.13
CA MET A 112 5.17 -2.45 8.34
C MET A 112 5.32 -3.22 9.65
N PHE A 113 4.27 -3.32 10.46
CA PHE A 113 4.30 -4.20 11.64
C PHE A 113 4.69 -5.64 11.22
N PRO A 114 5.58 -6.38 11.91
CA PRO A 114 6.18 -6.06 13.22
C PRO A 114 7.51 -5.29 13.15
N LEU A 115 8.01 -4.92 11.99
CA LEU A 115 9.24 -4.11 11.89
C LEU A 115 9.08 -2.78 12.62
N THR A 116 7.97 -2.07 12.37
CA THR A 116 7.51 -0.98 13.24
C THR A 116 6.64 -1.61 14.34
N LEU A 117 6.82 -1.16 15.58
CA LEU A 117 6.30 -1.87 16.75
C LEU A 117 4.82 -1.62 17.07
N VAL A 118 4.19 -0.65 16.38
CA VAL A 118 2.77 -0.35 16.61
C VAL A 118 1.91 -1.22 15.70
N PRO A 119 1.11 -2.14 16.26
CA PRO A 119 0.33 -3.06 15.43
C PRO A 119 -0.88 -2.37 14.79
N PRO A 120 -1.41 -2.95 13.71
CA PRO A 120 -2.70 -2.51 13.16
C PRO A 120 -3.81 -2.62 14.21
N THR A 121 -4.77 -1.70 14.15
CA THR A 121 -5.87 -1.65 15.12
C THR A 121 -7.25 -1.84 14.50
N CYS A 122 -7.32 -2.16 13.22
CA CYS A 122 -8.58 -2.52 12.56
C CYS A 122 -8.36 -3.65 11.57
N THR A 123 -9.44 -4.33 11.18
CA THR A 123 -9.38 -5.48 10.29
C THR A 123 -8.74 -5.14 8.96
N GLU A 124 -9.13 -4.01 8.36
CA GLU A 124 -8.58 -3.58 7.07
C GLU A 124 -7.07 -3.40 7.14
N ALA A 125 -6.56 -2.81 8.20
CA ALA A 125 -5.12 -2.61 8.38
C ALA A 125 -4.37 -3.93 8.55
N TRP A 126 -4.95 -4.91 9.26
CA TRP A 126 -4.36 -6.25 9.36
C TRP A 126 -4.32 -6.95 8.00
N ILE A 127 -5.41 -6.84 7.23
CA ILE A 127 -5.47 -7.46 5.89
C ILE A 127 -4.37 -6.91 5.00
N VAL A 128 -4.23 -5.57 4.93
CA VAL A 128 -3.20 -4.95 4.08
C VAL A 128 -1.79 -5.29 4.57
N CYS A 129 -1.56 -5.29 5.87
CA CYS A 129 -0.29 -5.68 6.46
C CYS A 129 0.14 -7.08 6.03
N ILE A 130 -0.78 -8.03 6.06
CA ILE A 130 -0.54 -9.42 5.66
C ILE A 130 -0.38 -9.52 4.13
N ALA A 131 -1.28 -8.88 3.39
CA ALA A 131 -1.26 -8.89 1.92
C ALA A 131 0.04 -8.32 1.38
N ASP A 132 0.52 -7.24 1.97
CA ASP A 132 1.79 -6.61 1.59
C ASP A 132 2.96 -7.60 1.71
N LYS A 133 3.04 -8.31 2.83
CA LYS A 133 4.10 -9.29 3.07
C LYS A 133 4.03 -10.46 2.10
N ILE A 134 2.84 -10.96 1.82
CA ILE A 134 2.65 -12.05 0.85
C ILE A 134 3.11 -11.58 -0.54
N CYS A 135 2.70 -10.39 -0.96
CA CYS A 135 3.09 -9.83 -2.26
C CYS A 135 4.60 -9.59 -2.33
N ALA A 136 5.20 -9.03 -1.28
CA ALA A 136 6.64 -8.79 -1.23
C ALA A 136 7.44 -10.08 -1.37
N ILE A 137 7.01 -11.15 -0.69
CA ILE A 137 7.65 -12.46 -0.80
C ILE A 137 7.55 -12.99 -2.23
N LYS A 138 6.34 -12.94 -2.82
CA LYS A 138 6.13 -13.42 -4.20
C LYS A 138 6.96 -12.63 -5.21
N GLU A 139 6.99 -11.31 -5.08
CA GLU A 139 7.71 -10.42 -6.01
C GLU A 139 9.22 -10.59 -5.88
N THR A 140 9.70 -10.94 -4.70
CA THR A 140 11.13 -11.17 -4.47
C THR A 140 11.58 -12.54 -4.93
N LEU A 141 10.80 -13.60 -4.64
CA LEU A 141 11.16 -14.99 -4.95
C LEU A 141 10.85 -15.38 -6.40
N PHE A 142 9.76 -14.85 -6.97
CA PHE A 142 9.30 -15.21 -8.31
C PHE A 142 9.42 -14.02 -9.26
N ARG A 143 10.61 -13.46 -9.33
CA ARG A 143 10.92 -12.33 -10.21
C ARG A 143 10.64 -12.67 -11.66
N ARG A 144 9.63 -12.05 -12.22
CA ARG A 144 9.32 -12.18 -13.65
C ARG A 144 8.82 -10.87 -14.21
#